data_4aa452c7490e2560d60b5a88251866ea
#
_entry.id   4aa452c7490e2560d60b5a88251866ea
#
_cell.length_a   1.000
_cell.length_b   1.000
_cell.length_c   1.000
_cell.angle_alpha   90.00
_cell.angle_beta   90.00
_cell.angle_gamma   90.00
#
_symmetry.space_group_name_H-M   'P 1'
#
loop_
_entity.id
_entity.type
_entity.pdbx_description
1 polymer ?
#
loop_
_entity_poly.entity_id
_entity_poly.type
_entity_poly.pdbx_seq_one_letter_code
_entity_poly.pdbx_strand_id
1 'polypeptide(L)'
;MPASPTFRNLPADKQERILDEALTEFAEHGYGRASVNSLVGRLGISKGSIFQYFHDKPGLFRQVFDFAVERVKNNLRQVRAETQGQDVFSRLEQSLLAGLTLIEAHPRLFRLYLRIVFEGDVPFRGALLHSIRFFSRDYLLELLTEARERGELRPETDLDLAAFIVDAALERFLVAKSVEHMDLDLGLFGASQEEARRRAHELVAMLKAGLGAKETP
;
A
#
# COMPACT_ATOMS: atom_id res chain seq x y z
N MET A 1 8.21 -1.99 -19.29
CA MET A 1 9.63 -2.36 -19.56
C MET A 1 10.45 -2.05 -18.30
N PRO A 2 11.47 -2.84 -17.96
CA PRO A 2 12.36 -2.52 -16.85
C PRO A 2 13.19 -1.27 -17.19
N ALA A 3 13.67 -0.58 -16.13
CA ALA A 3 14.59 0.55 -16.31
C ALA A 3 15.88 0.11 -17.03
N SER A 4 16.49 1.04 -17.77
CA SER A 4 17.69 0.76 -18.55
C SER A 4 18.89 0.36 -17.70
N PRO A 5 19.90 -0.34 -18.23
CA PRO A 5 21.16 -0.58 -17.54
C PRO A 5 21.82 0.70 -17.03
N THR A 6 21.72 1.79 -17.80
CA THR A 6 22.25 3.11 -17.42
C THR A 6 21.65 3.61 -16.11
N PHE A 7 20.33 3.45 -15.90
CA PHE A 7 19.68 3.81 -14.65
C PHE A 7 20.13 2.89 -13.50
N ARG A 8 20.15 1.56 -13.72
CA ARG A 8 20.52 0.58 -12.70
C ARG A 8 21.97 0.72 -12.23
N ASN A 9 22.85 1.30 -13.07
CA ASN A 9 24.26 1.54 -12.74
C ASN A 9 24.48 2.90 -12.02
N LEU A 10 23.43 3.71 -11.80
CA LEU A 10 23.55 4.92 -11.00
C LEU A 10 23.78 4.54 -9.51
N PRO A 11 24.42 5.42 -8.71
CA PRO A 11 24.44 5.29 -7.26
C PRO A 11 23.03 5.16 -6.69
N ALA A 12 22.87 4.34 -5.65
CA ALA A 12 21.53 4.01 -5.09
C ALA A 12 20.74 5.25 -4.63
N ASP A 13 21.44 6.20 -3.99
CA ASP A 13 20.89 7.48 -3.56
C ASP A 13 20.35 8.32 -4.73
N LYS A 14 21.04 8.29 -5.87
CA LYS A 14 20.58 8.98 -7.09
C LYS A 14 19.38 8.29 -7.72
N GLN A 15 19.36 6.95 -7.74
CA GLN A 15 18.18 6.19 -8.21
C GLN A 15 16.97 6.53 -7.35
N GLU A 16 17.11 6.47 -6.03
CA GLU A 16 16.05 6.75 -5.07
C GLU A 16 15.54 8.18 -5.21
N ARG A 17 16.42 9.17 -5.29
CA ARG A 17 16.06 10.58 -5.50
C ARG A 17 15.26 10.79 -6.77
N ILE A 18 15.64 10.16 -7.88
CA ILE A 18 14.91 10.28 -9.15
C ILE A 18 13.51 9.68 -9.04
N LEU A 19 13.38 8.50 -8.44
CA LEU A 19 12.09 7.84 -8.29
C LEU A 19 11.18 8.56 -7.27
N ASP A 20 11.72 9.12 -6.21
CA ASP A 20 10.98 9.85 -5.19
C ASP A 20 10.45 11.20 -5.72
N GLU A 21 11.25 11.94 -6.51
CA GLU A 21 10.79 13.14 -7.20
C GLU A 21 9.74 12.83 -8.27
N ALA A 22 9.88 11.71 -8.98
CA ALA A 22 8.88 11.29 -9.95
C ALA A 22 7.60 10.81 -9.26
N LEU A 23 7.69 10.11 -8.11
CA LEU A 23 6.56 9.77 -7.26
C LEU A 23 5.80 11.04 -6.84
N THR A 24 6.52 12.07 -6.40
CA THR A 24 5.95 13.37 -6.06
C THR A 24 5.16 13.95 -7.23
N GLU A 25 5.75 14.00 -8.41
CA GLU A 25 5.12 14.55 -9.61
C GLU A 25 3.82 13.83 -9.96
N PHE A 26 3.84 12.49 -9.96
CA PHE A 26 2.65 11.69 -10.28
C PHE A 26 1.60 11.72 -9.16
N ALA A 27 2.00 11.73 -7.91
CA ALA A 27 1.07 11.80 -6.79
C ALA A 27 0.33 13.15 -6.72
N GLU A 28 1.00 14.26 -7.04
CA GLU A 28 0.42 15.60 -6.97
C GLU A 28 -0.43 15.94 -8.19
N HIS A 29 0.02 15.57 -9.39
CA HIS A 29 -0.60 16.02 -10.63
C HIS A 29 -1.40 14.95 -11.37
N GLY A 30 -1.31 13.67 -10.96
CA GLY A 30 -1.85 12.53 -11.72
C GLY A 30 -1.04 12.24 -12.98
N TYR A 31 -1.28 11.08 -13.60
CA TYR A 31 -0.51 10.67 -14.77
C TYR A 31 -0.67 11.67 -15.94
N GLY A 32 -1.89 12.07 -16.26
CA GLY A 32 -2.16 12.94 -17.42
C GLY A 32 -1.39 14.26 -17.37
N ARG A 33 -1.47 14.96 -16.25
CA ARG A 33 -0.89 16.32 -16.06
C ARG A 33 0.55 16.33 -15.57
N ALA A 34 1.10 15.23 -15.10
CA ALA A 34 2.49 15.13 -14.67
C ALA A 34 3.47 15.54 -15.79
N SER A 35 4.44 16.39 -15.48
CA SER A 35 5.36 17.02 -16.42
C SER A 35 6.81 16.52 -16.23
N VAL A 36 7.33 15.83 -17.25
CA VAL A 36 8.75 15.44 -17.25
C VAL A 36 9.67 16.68 -17.24
N ASN A 37 9.24 17.80 -17.83
CA ASN A 37 10.04 19.04 -17.78
C ASN A 37 10.15 19.62 -16.37
N SER A 38 9.05 19.61 -15.61
CA SER A 38 9.03 20.01 -14.20
C SER A 38 9.94 19.12 -13.36
N LEU A 39 9.82 17.82 -13.55
CA LEU A 39 10.63 16.80 -12.86
C LEU A 39 12.13 17.02 -13.09
N VAL A 40 12.58 17.15 -14.34
CA VAL A 40 14.02 17.32 -14.64
C VAL A 40 14.56 18.66 -14.14
N GLY A 41 13.71 19.70 -14.10
CA GLY A 41 14.07 20.98 -13.50
C GLY A 41 14.40 20.86 -12.01
N ARG A 42 13.58 20.11 -11.25
CA ARG A 42 13.84 19.86 -9.81
C ARG A 42 15.05 18.95 -9.58
N LEU A 43 15.25 17.98 -10.46
CA LEU A 43 16.38 17.04 -10.36
C LEU A 43 17.71 17.64 -10.80
N GLY A 44 17.73 18.71 -11.57
CA GLY A 44 18.93 19.28 -12.18
C GLY A 44 19.58 18.37 -13.22
N ILE A 45 18.79 17.60 -13.97
CA ILE A 45 19.24 16.68 -15.03
C ILE A 45 18.58 17.00 -16.36
N SER A 46 19.14 16.47 -17.47
CA SER A 46 18.52 16.69 -18.78
C SER A 46 17.27 15.82 -18.99
N LYS A 47 16.34 16.31 -19.82
CA LYS A 47 15.19 15.53 -20.25
C LYS A 47 15.60 14.24 -20.97
N GLY A 48 16.69 14.30 -21.76
CA GLY A 48 17.29 13.16 -22.42
C GLY A 48 17.70 12.04 -21.45
N SER A 49 18.18 12.41 -20.26
CA SER A 49 18.54 11.44 -19.21
C SER A 49 17.33 10.62 -18.76
N ILE A 50 16.17 11.25 -18.53
CA ILE A 50 14.95 10.53 -18.15
C ILE A 50 14.52 9.54 -19.23
N PHE A 51 14.54 9.94 -20.51
CA PHE A 51 14.19 9.04 -21.59
C PHE A 51 15.23 7.93 -21.80
N GLN A 52 16.51 8.20 -21.57
CA GLN A 52 17.54 7.18 -21.56
C GLN A 52 17.33 6.16 -20.42
N TYR A 53 16.85 6.60 -19.26
CA TYR A 53 16.61 5.73 -18.10
C TYR A 53 15.34 4.89 -18.24
N PHE A 54 14.24 5.48 -18.70
CA PHE A 54 12.91 4.90 -18.60
C PHE A 54 12.19 4.76 -19.95
N HIS A 55 12.82 5.16 -21.05
CA HIS A 55 12.32 5.17 -22.44
C HIS A 55 11.23 6.22 -22.69
N ASP A 56 10.18 6.25 -21.86
CA ASP A 56 9.05 7.16 -22.01
C ASP A 56 8.39 7.46 -20.64
N LYS A 57 7.34 8.29 -20.63
CA LYS A 57 6.59 8.62 -19.43
C LYS A 57 5.84 7.41 -18.84
N PRO A 58 5.22 6.51 -19.65
CA PRO A 58 4.67 5.26 -19.11
C PRO A 58 5.70 4.37 -18.42
N GLY A 59 6.91 4.24 -19.00
CA GLY A 59 8.01 3.48 -18.41
C GLY A 59 8.49 4.07 -17.09
N LEU A 60 8.63 5.39 -17.01
CA LEU A 60 8.91 6.09 -15.74
C LEU A 60 7.81 5.81 -14.70
N PHE A 61 6.54 5.94 -15.09
CA PHE A 61 5.42 5.69 -14.19
C PHE A 61 5.43 4.25 -13.65
N ARG A 62 5.72 3.27 -14.50
CA ARG A 62 5.86 1.86 -14.07
C ARG A 62 6.97 1.68 -13.05
N GLN A 63 8.13 2.30 -13.25
CA GLN A 63 9.23 2.22 -12.28
C GLN A 63 8.89 2.90 -10.94
N VAL A 64 8.16 4.01 -10.97
CA VAL A 64 7.65 4.68 -9.77
C VAL A 64 6.65 3.78 -9.03
N PHE A 65 5.77 3.10 -9.76
CA PHE A 65 4.86 2.12 -9.16
C PHE A 65 5.60 0.97 -8.49
N ASP A 66 6.55 0.35 -9.19
CA ASP A 66 7.34 -0.76 -8.65
C ASP A 66 8.12 -0.32 -7.40
N PHE A 67 8.69 0.87 -7.39
CA PHE A 67 9.36 1.49 -6.24
C PHE A 67 8.41 1.72 -5.06
N ALA A 68 7.20 2.22 -5.31
CA ALA A 68 6.18 2.42 -4.29
C ALA A 68 5.72 1.09 -3.67
N VAL A 69 5.48 0.07 -4.51
CA VAL A 69 5.11 -1.27 -4.06
C VAL A 69 6.19 -1.91 -3.20
N GLU A 70 7.47 -1.79 -3.57
CA GLU A 70 8.56 -2.35 -2.75
C GLU A 70 8.67 -1.68 -1.37
N ARG A 71 8.39 -0.37 -1.25
CA ARG A 71 8.32 0.29 0.07
C ARG A 71 7.20 -0.29 0.95
N VAL A 72 6.02 -0.52 0.38
CA VAL A 72 4.91 -1.17 1.10
C VAL A 72 5.25 -2.60 1.50
N LYS A 73 5.82 -3.38 0.58
CA LYS A 73 6.25 -4.76 0.85
C LYS A 73 7.29 -4.83 1.97
N ASN A 74 8.27 -3.94 1.96
CA ASN A 74 9.31 -3.90 3.00
C ASN A 74 8.70 -3.58 4.37
N ASN A 75 7.76 -2.64 4.44
CA ASN A 75 7.02 -2.33 5.66
C ASN A 75 6.26 -3.57 6.19
N LEU A 76 5.52 -4.28 5.33
CA LEU A 76 4.77 -5.48 5.73
C LEU A 76 5.70 -6.66 6.11
N ARG A 77 6.84 -6.83 5.45
CA ARG A 77 7.85 -7.84 5.84
C ARG A 77 8.40 -7.55 7.25
N GLN A 78 8.65 -6.29 7.56
CA GLN A 78 9.10 -5.88 8.90
C GLN A 78 8.03 -6.19 9.94
N VAL A 79 6.78 -5.79 9.71
CA VAL A 79 5.66 -6.10 10.61
C VAL A 79 5.53 -7.60 10.82
N ARG A 80 5.62 -8.39 9.76
CA ARG A 80 5.56 -9.85 9.83
C ARG A 80 6.66 -10.43 10.72
N ALA A 81 7.88 -9.94 10.59
CA ALA A 81 9.00 -10.37 11.42
C ALA A 81 8.81 -10.00 12.90
N GLU A 82 8.35 -8.78 13.18
CA GLU A 82 8.12 -8.26 14.53
C GLU A 82 6.92 -8.93 15.25
N THR A 83 5.96 -9.44 14.48
CA THR A 83 4.74 -10.07 15.01
C THR A 83 4.75 -11.60 14.95
N GLN A 84 5.91 -12.19 14.65
CA GLN A 84 6.05 -13.64 14.60
C GLN A 84 5.65 -14.27 15.96
N GLY A 85 4.77 -15.28 15.92
CA GLY A 85 4.28 -15.97 17.12
C GLY A 85 3.06 -15.33 17.80
N GLN A 86 2.66 -14.12 17.40
CA GLN A 86 1.40 -13.53 17.84
C GLN A 86 0.20 -14.18 17.12
N ASP A 87 -1.00 -14.04 17.71
CA ASP A 87 -2.25 -14.47 17.07
C ASP A 87 -2.56 -13.63 15.82
N VAL A 88 -3.39 -14.16 14.92
CA VAL A 88 -3.67 -13.52 13.62
C VAL A 88 -4.29 -12.13 13.77
N PHE A 89 -5.15 -11.93 14.77
CA PHE A 89 -5.84 -10.65 14.94
C PHE A 89 -4.88 -9.58 15.45
N SER A 90 -3.98 -9.91 16.37
CA SER A 90 -2.88 -9.04 16.78
C SER A 90 -2.00 -8.68 15.59
N ARG A 91 -1.66 -9.62 14.72
CA ARG A 91 -0.87 -9.39 13.49
C ARG A 91 -1.61 -8.50 12.49
N LEU A 92 -2.92 -8.65 12.32
CA LEU A 92 -3.75 -7.79 11.48
C LEU A 92 -3.80 -6.35 12.03
N GLU A 93 -3.94 -6.20 13.35
CA GLU A 93 -3.91 -4.89 14.01
C GLU A 93 -2.57 -4.19 13.77
N GLN A 94 -1.45 -4.89 14.00
CA GLN A 94 -0.12 -4.31 13.76
C GLN A 94 0.10 -3.96 12.27
N SER A 95 -0.41 -4.76 11.34
CA SER A 95 -0.37 -4.44 9.91
C SER A 95 -1.15 -3.17 9.58
N LEU A 96 -2.33 -2.99 10.17
CA LEU A 96 -3.13 -1.78 9.99
C LEU A 96 -2.46 -0.55 10.59
N LEU A 97 -1.91 -0.66 11.81
CA LEU A 97 -1.18 0.42 12.48
C LEU A 97 0.09 0.82 11.71
N ALA A 98 0.81 -0.15 11.16
CA ALA A 98 1.96 0.10 10.31
C ALA A 98 1.54 0.79 8.98
N GLY A 99 0.39 0.42 8.42
CA GLY A 99 -0.22 1.11 7.28
C GLY A 99 -0.53 2.57 7.58
N LEU A 100 -1.13 2.87 8.73
CA LEU A 100 -1.37 4.25 9.20
C LEU A 100 -0.07 5.05 9.31
N THR A 101 0.94 4.47 9.96
CA THR A 101 2.25 5.10 10.11
C THR A 101 2.92 5.35 8.76
N LEU A 102 2.84 4.39 7.84
CA LEU A 102 3.39 4.53 6.48
C LEU A 102 2.71 5.66 5.70
N ILE A 103 1.38 5.79 5.79
CA ILE A 103 0.62 6.85 5.11
C ILE A 103 0.99 8.23 5.67
N GLU A 104 1.16 8.35 6.98
CA GLU A 104 1.56 9.61 7.61
C GLU A 104 3.00 10.00 7.28
N ALA A 105 3.92 9.04 7.28
CA ALA A 105 5.32 9.29 6.93
C ALA A 105 5.52 9.53 5.41
N HIS A 106 4.71 8.87 4.58
CA HIS A 106 4.85 8.89 3.13
C HIS A 106 3.50 9.13 2.41
N PRO A 107 2.84 10.28 2.61
CA PRO A 107 1.48 10.53 2.08
C PRO A 107 1.41 10.45 0.55
N ARG A 108 2.53 10.68 -0.15
CA ARG A 108 2.61 10.59 -1.61
C ARG A 108 2.46 9.15 -2.14
N LEU A 109 2.91 8.14 -1.37
CA LEU A 109 2.70 6.72 -1.73
C LEU A 109 1.22 6.39 -1.78
N PHE A 110 0.49 6.77 -0.73
CA PHE A 110 -0.93 6.49 -0.66
C PHE A 110 -1.73 7.32 -1.67
N ARG A 111 -1.34 8.57 -1.92
CA ARG A 111 -1.95 9.41 -2.95
C ARG A 111 -1.76 8.81 -4.35
N LEU A 112 -0.57 8.26 -4.67
CA LEU A 112 -0.36 7.54 -5.92
C LEU A 112 -1.29 6.32 -6.03
N TYR A 113 -1.43 5.55 -4.94
CA TYR A 113 -2.36 4.42 -4.86
C TYR A 113 -3.81 4.87 -5.17
N LEU A 114 -4.31 5.92 -4.51
CA LEU A 114 -5.65 6.45 -4.74
C LEU A 114 -5.87 6.87 -6.20
N ARG A 115 -4.85 7.49 -6.83
CA ARG A 115 -4.92 7.84 -8.25
C ARG A 115 -5.04 6.61 -9.15
N ILE A 116 -4.29 5.54 -8.87
CA ILE A 116 -4.38 4.28 -9.63
C ILE A 116 -5.76 3.66 -9.48
N VAL A 117 -6.33 3.71 -8.28
CA VAL A 117 -7.66 3.12 -8.00
C VAL A 117 -8.78 3.94 -8.63
N PHE A 118 -8.76 5.26 -8.52
CA PHE A 118 -9.90 6.12 -8.84
C PHE A 118 -9.78 6.90 -10.16
N GLU A 119 -8.56 7.09 -10.73
CA GLU A 119 -8.38 7.80 -11.99
C GLU A 119 -8.35 6.84 -13.18
N GLY A 120 -9.01 7.23 -14.30
CA GLY A 120 -9.12 6.40 -15.50
C GLY A 120 -7.95 6.48 -16.47
N ASP A 121 -7.15 7.55 -16.42
CA ASP A 121 -6.08 7.87 -17.37
C ASP A 121 -4.70 7.28 -17.02
N VAL A 122 -4.66 6.37 -16.06
CA VAL A 122 -3.41 5.71 -15.62
C VAL A 122 -2.99 4.62 -16.61
N PRO A 123 -1.76 4.65 -17.13
CA PRO A 123 -1.28 3.62 -18.07
C PRO A 123 -1.16 2.28 -17.33
N PHE A 124 -1.48 1.20 -18.04
CA PHE A 124 -1.42 -0.17 -17.51
C PHE A 124 -2.30 -0.40 -16.27
N ARG A 125 -3.30 0.46 -16.01
CA ARG A 125 -4.10 0.47 -14.78
C ARG A 125 -4.60 -0.92 -14.37
N GLY A 126 -5.13 -1.71 -15.31
CA GLY A 126 -5.60 -3.07 -15.02
C GLY A 126 -4.48 -3.99 -14.46
N ALA A 127 -3.29 -3.94 -15.06
CA ALA A 127 -2.15 -4.72 -14.61
C ALA A 127 -1.61 -4.23 -13.24
N LEU A 128 -1.64 -2.92 -12.99
CA LEU A 128 -1.22 -2.34 -11.71
C LEU A 128 -2.18 -2.73 -10.59
N LEU A 129 -3.49 -2.62 -10.81
CA LEU A 129 -4.52 -3.05 -9.86
C LEU A 129 -4.42 -4.55 -9.57
N HIS A 130 -4.24 -5.37 -10.61
CA HIS A 130 -4.03 -6.81 -10.44
C HIS A 130 -2.81 -7.08 -9.55
N SER A 131 -1.68 -6.40 -9.78
CA SER A 131 -0.46 -6.56 -8.98
C SER A 131 -0.67 -6.19 -7.51
N ILE A 132 -1.40 -5.10 -7.22
CA ILE A 132 -1.73 -4.68 -5.85
C ILE A 132 -2.60 -5.74 -5.18
N ARG A 133 -3.70 -6.14 -5.83
CA ARG A 133 -4.66 -7.09 -5.25
C ARG A 133 -4.07 -8.49 -5.08
N PHE A 134 -3.26 -8.94 -6.02
CA PHE A 134 -2.58 -10.22 -5.92
C PHE A 134 -1.62 -10.25 -4.72
N PHE A 135 -0.83 -9.18 -4.55
CA PHE A 135 0.07 -9.07 -3.40
C PHE A 135 -0.69 -9.05 -2.05
N SER A 136 -1.76 -8.24 -1.95
CA SER A 136 -2.58 -8.15 -0.74
C SER A 136 -3.23 -9.51 -0.41
N ARG A 137 -3.80 -10.17 -1.43
CA ARG A 137 -4.42 -11.49 -1.28
C ARG A 137 -3.42 -12.55 -0.81
N ASP A 138 -2.25 -12.64 -1.43
CA ASP A 138 -1.24 -13.63 -1.07
C ASP A 138 -0.76 -13.44 0.36
N TYR A 139 -0.49 -12.20 0.76
CA TYR A 139 -0.11 -11.87 2.14
C TYR A 139 -1.18 -12.31 3.15
N LEU A 140 -2.45 -11.99 2.89
CA LEU A 140 -3.54 -12.32 3.80
C LEU A 140 -3.85 -13.81 3.83
N LEU A 141 -3.83 -14.49 2.67
CA LEU A 141 -4.07 -15.94 2.63
C LEU A 141 -3.00 -16.72 3.39
N GLU A 142 -1.74 -16.34 3.28
CA GLU A 142 -0.67 -16.97 4.05
C GLU A 142 -0.91 -16.80 5.55
N LEU A 143 -1.25 -15.58 5.98
CA LEU A 143 -1.53 -15.24 7.37
C LEU A 143 -2.73 -16.02 7.93
N LEU A 144 -3.83 -16.07 7.18
CA LEU A 144 -5.06 -16.78 7.57
C LEU A 144 -4.90 -18.30 7.52
N THR A 145 -4.06 -18.83 6.61
CA THR A 145 -3.75 -20.26 6.56
C THR A 145 -2.99 -20.68 7.82
N GLU A 146 -1.94 -19.95 8.20
CA GLU A 146 -1.21 -20.18 9.46
C GLU A 146 -2.15 -20.13 10.68
N ALA A 147 -3.08 -19.15 10.69
CA ALA A 147 -4.05 -18.98 11.77
C ALA A 147 -5.03 -20.16 11.87
N ARG A 148 -5.50 -20.69 10.73
CA ARG A 148 -6.37 -21.86 10.71
C ARG A 148 -5.65 -23.09 11.23
N GLU A 149 -4.39 -23.30 10.85
CA GLU A 149 -3.57 -24.40 11.34
C GLU A 149 -3.33 -24.35 12.85
N ARG A 150 -3.29 -23.15 13.43
CA ARG A 150 -3.19 -22.91 14.88
C ARG A 150 -4.53 -22.95 15.61
N GLY A 151 -5.66 -23.15 14.91
CA GLY A 151 -6.98 -23.15 15.50
C GLY A 151 -7.49 -21.77 15.97
N GLU A 152 -6.92 -20.68 15.44
CA GLU A 152 -7.31 -19.31 15.77
C GLU A 152 -8.58 -18.87 15.04
N LEU A 153 -8.93 -19.54 13.94
CA LEU A 153 -10.13 -19.30 13.13
C LEU A 153 -11.16 -20.39 13.32
N ARG A 154 -12.41 -20.08 13.03
CA ARG A 154 -13.49 -21.08 12.97
C ARG A 154 -13.16 -22.10 11.88
N PRO A 155 -13.35 -23.41 12.12
CA PRO A 155 -13.01 -24.46 11.15
C PRO A 155 -13.69 -24.31 9.79
N GLU A 156 -14.93 -23.80 9.79
CA GLU A 156 -15.76 -23.57 8.59
C GLU A 156 -15.39 -22.30 7.81
N THR A 157 -14.41 -21.50 8.26
CA THR A 157 -14.05 -20.23 7.61
C THR A 157 -13.52 -20.48 6.18
N ASP A 158 -14.19 -19.88 5.19
CA ASP A 158 -13.68 -19.77 3.83
C ASP A 158 -12.54 -18.73 3.82
N LEU A 159 -11.30 -19.16 3.58
CA LEU A 159 -10.14 -18.31 3.65
C LEU A 159 -10.07 -17.27 2.52
N ASP A 160 -10.56 -17.58 1.33
CA ASP A 160 -10.61 -16.60 0.22
C ASP A 160 -11.59 -15.49 0.54
N LEU A 161 -12.77 -15.82 1.05
CA LEU A 161 -13.76 -14.84 1.49
C LEU A 161 -13.27 -14.05 2.71
N ALA A 162 -12.63 -14.69 3.66
CA ALA A 162 -12.05 -14.03 4.83
C ALA A 162 -10.94 -13.03 4.41
N ALA A 163 -10.04 -13.44 3.51
CA ALA A 163 -9.01 -12.55 2.96
C ALA A 163 -9.62 -11.34 2.25
N PHE A 164 -10.67 -11.55 1.44
CA PHE A 164 -11.40 -10.47 0.77
C PHE A 164 -12.04 -9.49 1.78
N ILE A 165 -12.71 -9.99 2.83
CA ILE A 165 -13.34 -9.15 3.84
C ILE A 165 -12.29 -8.35 4.62
N VAL A 166 -11.20 -9.00 5.04
CA VAL A 166 -10.10 -8.36 5.77
C VAL A 166 -9.45 -7.28 4.90
N ASP A 167 -9.09 -7.60 3.65
CA ASP A 167 -8.51 -6.62 2.70
C ASP A 167 -9.43 -5.40 2.54
N ALA A 168 -10.72 -5.63 2.29
CA ALA A 168 -11.69 -4.56 2.12
C ALA A 168 -11.85 -3.70 3.39
N ALA A 169 -11.84 -4.30 4.57
CA ALA A 169 -11.96 -3.58 5.84
C ALA A 169 -10.71 -2.72 6.13
N LEU A 170 -9.51 -3.29 5.98
CA LEU A 170 -8.26 -2.58 6.20
C LEU A 170 -8.06 -1.46 5.17
N GLU A 171 -8.28 -1.75 3.88
CA GLU A 171 -8.20 -0.74 2.82
C GLU A 171 -9.18 0.40 3.07
N ARG A 172 -10.45 0.08 3.35
CA ARG A 172 -11.48 1.09 3.62
C ARG A 172 -11.11 1.97 4.82
N PHE A 173 -10.53 1.39 5.86
CA PHE A 173 -10.08 2.13 7.04
C PHE A 173 -8.97 3.14 6.66
N LEU A 174 -7.96 2.72 5.90
CA LEU A 174 -6.88 3.59 5.44
C LEU A 174 -7.38 4.70 4.50
N VAL A 175 -8.33 4.40 3.62
CA VAL A 175 -8.99 5.40 2.77
C VAL A 175 -9.77 6.41 3.62
N ALA A 176 -10.55 5.94 4.59
CA ALA A 176 -11.34 6.77 5.47
C ALA A 176 -10.48 7.73 6.33
N LYS A 177 -9.30 7.26 6.79
CA LYS A 177 -8.32 8.10 7.49
C LYS A 177 -7.73 9.21 6.61
N SER A 178 -7.64 8.98 5.29
CA SER A 178 -6.85 9.82 4.38
C SER A 178 -7.68 10.69 3.45
N VAL A 179 -8.96 10.37 3.24
CA VAL A 179 -9.84 11.04 2.28
C VAL A 179 -11.08 11.56 2.98
N GLU A 180 -11.28 12.87 2.91
CA GLU A 180 -12.43 13.56 3.50
C GLU A 180 -13.76 12.97 2.99
N HIS A 181 -14.74 12.87 3.87
CA HIS A 181 -16.07 12.31 3.62
C HIS A 181 -16.11 10.80 3.27
N MET A 182 -14.97 10.11 3.39
CA MET A 182 -14.94 8.66 3.15
C MET A 182 -15.04 7.82 4.44
N ASP A 183 -15.15 8.45 5.60
CA ASP A 183 -15.17 7.81 6.92
C ASP A 183 -16.59 7.55 7.46
N LEU A 184 -17.65 7.90 6.75
CA LEU A 184 -19.04 7.72 7.14
C LEU A 184 -19.33 8.26 8.57
N ASP A 185 -18.81 9.43 8.89
CA ASP A 185 -18.95 10.10 10.18
C ASP A 185 -18.32 9.34 11.37
N LEU A 186 -17.40 8.40 11.12
CA LEU A 186 -16.65 7.69 12.16
C LEU A 186 -15.61 8.57 12.87
N GLY A 187 -15.37 9.78 12.34
CA GLY A 187 -14.38 10.71 12.86
C GLY A 187 -12.93 10.26 12.60
N LEU A 188 -12.69 9.47 11.57
CA LEU A 188 -11.35 9.00 11.19
C LEU A 188 -10.54 10.05 10.42
N PHE A 189 -11.19 10.78 9.50
CA PHE A 189 -10.52 11.84 8.77
C PHE A 189 -10.06 12.95 9.72
N GLY A 190 -8.78 13.28 9.71
CA GLY A 190 -8.22 14.25 10.64
C GLY A 190 -8.07 13.78 12.10
N ALA A 191 -8.46 12.56 12.43
CA ALA A 191 -8.29 11.99 13.79
C ALA A 191 -6.81 12.01 14.24
N SER A 192 -6.61 12.15 15.55
CA SER A 192 -5.28 11.92 16.15
C SER A 192 -4.79 10.48 15.93
N GLN A 193 -3.50 10.26 16.09
CA GLN A 193 -2.94 8.91 16.04
C GLN A 193 -3.56 7.99 17.11
N GLU A 194 -3.78 8.51 18.30
CA GLU A 194 -4.39 7.75 19.40
C GLU A 194 -5.82 7.30 19.06
N GLU A 195 -6.63 8.22 18.54
CA GLU A 195 -7.99 7.91 18.11
C GLU A 195 -8.01 6.93 16.93
N ALA A 196 -7.14 7.10 15.94
CA ALA A 196 -7.03 6.16 14.82
C ALA A 196 -6.60 4.76 15.29
N ARG A 197 -5.68 4.66 16.27
CA ARG A 197 -5.30 3.38 16.90
C ARG A 197 -6.47 2.73 17.64
N ARG A 198 -7.23 3.50 18.42
CA ARG A 198 -8.40 2.99 19.11
C ARG A 198 -9.44 2.41 18.14
N ARG A 199 -9.72 3.14 17.06
CA ARG A 199 -10.64 2.66 16.01
C ARG A 199 -10.11 1.45 15.25
N ALA A 200 -8.81 1.36 15.02
CA ALA A 200 -8.18 0.19 14.42
C ALA A 200 -8.36 -1.06 15.30
N HIS A 201 -8.15 -0.91 16.61
CA HIS A 201 -8.41 -1.96 17.58
C HIS A 201 -9.87 -2.43 17.56
N GLU A 202 -10.83 -1.50 17.58
CA GLU A 202 -12.26 -1.80 17.49
C GLU A 202 -12.63 -2.57 16.21
N LEU A 203 -12.08 -2.14 15.06
CA LEU A 203 -12.27 -2.85 13.78
C LEU A 203 -11.76 -4.30 13.85
N VAL A 204 -10.54 -4.49 14.36
CA VAL A 204 -9.96 -5.83 14.46
C VAL A 204 -10.72 -6.71 15.46
N ALA A 205 -11.22 -6.12 16.57
CA ALA A 205 -12.07 -6.85 17.50
C ALA A 205 -13.38 -7.34 16.86
N MET A 206 -13.98 -6.56 15.96
CA MET A 206 -15.15 -7.00 15.17
C MET A 206 -14.80 -8.13 14.20
N LEU A 207 -13.64 -8.06 13.52
CA LEU A 207 -13.16 -9.14 12.67
C LEU A 207 -12.91 -10.42 13.48
N LYS A 208 -12.32 -10.31 14.67
CA LYS A 208 -12.12 -11.43 15.60
C LYS A 208 -13.44 -12.06 16.03
N ALA A 209 -14.43 -11.26 16.39
CA ALA A 209 -15.76 -11.76 16.76
C ALA A 209 -16.46 -12.51 15.60
N GLY A 210 -16.21 -12.10 14.34
CA GLY A 210 -16.77 -12.75 13.13
C GLY A 210 -16.01 -13.98 12.67
N LEU A 211 -14.69 -13.96 12.68
CA LEU A 211 -13.82 -14.97 12.05
C LEU A 211 -13.13 -15.89 13.07
N GLY A 212 -12.90 -15.40 14.29
CA GLY A 212 -12.14 -16.10 15.31
C GLY A 212 -12.83 -17.37 15.80
N ALA A 213 -12.04 -18.33 16.25
CA ALA A 213 -12.54 -19.50 16.93
C ALA A 213 -13.40 -19.10 18.15
N LYS A 214 -14.47 -19.85 18.41
CA LYS A 214 -15.25 -19.65 19.63
C LYS A 214 -14.41 -20.10 20.81
N GLU A 215 -14.32 -19.27 21.85
CA GLU A 215 -13.76 -19.75 23.10
C GLU A 215 -14.61 -20.92 23.57
N THR A 216 -13.99 -22.09 23.74
CA THR A 216 -14.66 -23.24 24.34
C THR A 216 -14.83 -22.91 25.82
N PRO A 217 -16.07 -23.00 26.37
CA PRO A 217 -16.33 -22.69 27.78
C PRO A 217 -15.61 -23.62 28.75
#